data_6f5b342b918657a89a0301590c13e049
#
_entry.id   6f5b342b918657a89a0301590c13e049
#
_cell.length_a   1.000
_cell.length_b   1.000
_cell.length_c   1.000
_cell.angle_alpha   90.00
_cell.angle_beta   90.00
_cell.angle_gamma   90.00
#
_symmetry.space_group_name_H-M   'P 1'
#
loop_
_entity.id
_entity.type
_entity.pdbx_description
1 polymer ?
#
loop_
_entity_poly.entity_id
_entity_poly.type
_entity_poly.pdbx_seq_one_letter_code
_entity_poly.pdbx_strand_id
1 'polypeptide(L)'
;MSQARAVSTAPTGDAADRYKWSALFNTTLGVLLVSINESILIIALPDIFRGIKLDPLVPANSFYLLWILLGFMLVTAVLVVTLGRLGDMYGRVRMYNLGFAVFTVFSILLSVNWMHGTAAGAFIIGMRIGQGIGGSFLFANSSAILTDAFPENQRGMALGINNVAGIAGMFIGLVVGGLLAPLDWRLVFIVSAPFGVLGTVWAYAKLHDSGVRSRARIDWWGNVLFAVGLTLVLVGITYGIQPYGTSAMGWTSPRVLGTLIGGVAMLAAFGVVESKVASPMFRLQLFRIRAFLAGNVASLLAAIGRGGLMFLFVMWLQGIWLPLHGVSFANTPLWAGIYMLPMTGGFLIAGPISGVLSDRYGARPFATAGMVVATLTFIGFLFLPIDFSYAPFAILMAVNGMAMGLFASPNRAAIMNSLPPDQRGAGAGMSGVFQNAAMVLSMGIFFTLMISGIASVLPRTLYRGLVAQHVPAATATAVSHLPPITSLFASLLGYNPMAKLLGPSVLAHLPAHSAHVLSGRQFFPTLLATPFSDGLAIAFTFGAIACALAALASVLRGQKYVHAAEAVPAGDAAGLVVAAGVATDEPVLAGRSVGTPVGVAGVAGGGSRYAPDEPGGPSGGPATT
;
A
#
# COMPACT_ATOMS: atom_id res chain seq x y z
N MET A 1 -9.83 -44.11 -28.20
CA MET A 1 -10.93 -43.16 -28.06
C MET A 1 -10.31 -41.77 -27.76
N SER A 2 -10.29 -40.95 -28.80
CA SER A 2 -9.67 -39.62 -28.81
C SER A 2 -10.54 -38.66 -28.01
N GLN A 3 -10.02 -38.11 -26.90
CA GLN A 3 -10.63 -36.97 -26.24
C GLN A 3 -10.33 -35.72 -27.06
N ALA A 4 -11.32 -35.24 -27.78
CA ALA A 4 -11.31 -33.94 -28.43
C ALA A 4 -11.15 -32.86 -27.34
N ARG A 5 -9.96 -32.22 -27.26
CA ARG A 5 -9.74 -30.97 -26.55
C ARG A 5 -10.67 -29.92 -27.17
N ALA A 6 -11.65 -29.46 -26.42
CA ALA A 6 -12.38 -28.24 -26.76
C ALA A 6 -11.37 -27.08 -26.83
N VAL A 7 -10.99 -26.72 -28.03
CA VAL A 7 -10.23 -25.49 -28.31
C VAL A 7 -11.22 -24.36 -28.03
N SER A 8 -11.05 -23.70 -26.89
CA SER A 8 -11.71 -22.42 -26.61
C SER A 8 -11.22 -21.45 -27.70
N THR A 9 -12.09 -21.11 -28.62
CA THR A 9 -11.85 -20.07 -29.63
C THR A 9 -11.65 -18.74 -28.93
N ALA A 10 -10.39 -18.29 -28.83
CA ALA A 10 -10.09 -16.94 -28.40
C ALA A 10 -10.82 -15.97 -29.34
N PRO A 11 -11.55 -14.95 -28.80
CA PRO A 11 -12.23 -13.98 -29.62
C PRO A 11 -11.21 -13.24 -30.49
N THR A 12 -11.43 -13.21 -31.80
CA THR A 12 -10.55 -12.56 -32.79
C THR A 12 -11.08 -11.16 -33.13
N GLY A 13 -10.21 -10.17 -33.24
CA GLY A 13 -10.56 -8.82 -33.70
C GLY A 13 -11.34 -7.99 -32.69
N ASP A 14 -12.38 -7.29 -33.14
CA ASP A 14 -13.19 -6.33 -32.36
C ASP A 14 -13.76 -6.88 -31.04
N ALA A 15 -14.01 -8.19 -30.93
CA ALA A 15 -14.49 -8.82 -29.71
C ALA A 15 -13.40 -8.92 -28.64
N ALA A 16 -12.16 -9.21 -29.02
CA ALA A 16 -11.01 -9.23 -28.12
C ALA A 16 -10.69 -7.82 -27.61
N ASP A 17 -10.81 -6.83 -28.49
CA ASP A 17 -10.59 -5.42 -28.14
C ASP A 17 -11.65 -4.91 -27.15
N ARG A 18 -12.91 -5.24 -27.34
CA ARG A 18 -13.98 -4.90 -26.36
C ARG A 18 -13.79 -5.59 -25.02
N TYR A 19 -13.32 -6.84 -25.02
CA TYR A 19 -13.08 -7.60 -23.79
C TYR A 19 -11.98 -6.97 -22.94
N LYS A 20 -10.84 -6.59 -23.54
CA LYS A 20 -9.71 -6.00 -22.78
C LYS A 20 -10.11 -4.70 -22.06
N TRP A 21 -10.90 -3.84 -22.72
CA TRP A 21 -11.39 -2.60 -22.10
C TRP A 21 -12.44 -2.87 -21.02
N SER A 22 -13.31 -3.87 -21.20
CA SER A 22 -14.25 -4.31 -20.16
C SER A 22 -13.51 -4.86 -18.93
N ALA A 23 -12.46 -5.65 -19.16
CA ALA A 23 -11.61 -6.17 -18.09
C ALA A 23 -10.89 -5.03 -17.34
N LEU A 24 -10.34 -4.06 -18.09
CA LEU A 24 -9.68 -2.90 -17.49
C LEU A 24 -10.65 -2.09 -16.64
N PHE A 25 -11.83 -1.76 -17.16
CA PHE A 25 -12.79 -0.96 -16.42
C PHE A 25 -13.24 -1.66 -15.13
N ASN A 26 -13.58 -2.95 -15.21
CA ASN A 26 -14.05 -3.70 -14.06
C ASN A 26 -12.96 -3.90 -13.00
N THR A 27 -11.72 -4.25 -13.41
CA THR A 27 -10.61 -4.42 -12.47
C THR A 27 -10.19 -3.09 -11.84
N THR A 28 -10.25 -2.01 -12.60
CA THR A 28 -10.01 -0.64 -12.09
C THR A 28 -11.07 -0.25 -11.07
N LEU A 29 -12.35 -0.55 -11.33
CA LEU A 29 -13.45 -0.34 -10.37
C LEU A 29 -13.22 -1.11 -9.07
N GLY A 30 -12.78 -2.38 -9.14
CA GLY A 30 -12.49 -3.19 -7.96
C GLY A 30 -11.36 -2.63 -7.11
N VAL A 31 -10.24 -2.24 -7.73
CA VAL A 31 -9.11 -1.62 -7.02
C VAL A 31 -9.49 -0.28 -6.43
N LEU A 32 -10.18 0.56 -7.19
CA LEU A 32 -10.70 1.85 -6.72
C LEU A 32 -11.60 1.66 -5.48
N LEU A 33 -12.53 0.71 -5.53
CA LEU A 33 -13.47 0.41 -4.45
C LEU A 33 -12.74 0.01 -3.15
N VAL A 34 -11.76 -0.88 -3.25
CA VAL A 34 -10.97 -1.33 -2.10
C VAL A 34 -10.15 -0.17 -1.53
N SER A 35 -9.52 0.64 -2.38
CA SER A 35 -8.71 1.79 -1.95
C SER A 35 -9.55 2.91 -1.32
N ILE A 36 -10.75 3.19 -1.85
CA ILE A 36 -11.71 4.09 -1.21
C ILE A 36 -12.03 3.59 0.20
N ASN A 37 -12.31 2.30 0.33
CA ASN A 37 -12.72 1.71 1.60
C ASN A 37 -11.59 1.69 2.65
N GLU A 38 -10.33 1.61 2.24
CA GLU A 38 -9.20 1.75 3.15
C GLU A 38 -9.09 3.16 3.73
N SER A 39 -9.20 4.18 2.88
CA SER A 39 -8.97 5.56 3.27
C SER A 39 -10.18 6.24 3.91
N ILE A 40 -11.39 5.89 3.50
CA ILE A 40 -12.65 6.46 4.02
C ILE A 40 -12.75 6.30 5.54
N LEU A 41 -12.26 5.18 6.07
CA LEU A 41 -12.28 4.90 7.50
C LEU A 41 -11.30 5.76 8.29
N ILE A 42 -10.15 6.08 7.72
CA ILE A 42 -9.15 6.90 8.41
C ILE A 42 -9.76 8.25 8.79
N ILE A 43 -10.54 8.84 7.89
CA ILE A 43 -11.16 10.14 8.10
C ILE A 43 -12.44 10.05 8.93
N ALA A 44 -13.22 8.97 8.76
CA ALA A 44 -14.52 8.78 9.40
C ALA A 44 -14.45 8.20 10.82
N LEU A 45 -13.25 7.85 11.29
CA LEU A 45 -13.04 7.18 12.57
C LEU A 45 -13.69 7.89 13.77
N PRO A 46 -13.60 9.25 13.89
CA PRO A 46 -14.28 9.98 14.96
C PRO A 46 -15.80 9.80 14.97
N ASP A 47 -16.42 9.84 13.79
CA ASP A 47 -17.87 9.71 13.66
C ASP A 47 -18.35 8.28 13.95
N ILE A 48 -17.58 7.28 13.53
CA ILE A 48 -17.83 5.87 13.86
C ILE A 48 -17.82 5.68 15.39
N PHE A 49 -16.78 6.18 16.08
CA PHE A 49 -16.66 6.04 17.52
C PHE A 49 -17.79 6.74 18.28
N ARG A 50 -18.17 7.94 17.87
CA ARG A 50 -19.33 8.66 18.41
C ARG A 50 -20.61 7.86 18.17
N GLY A 51 -20.78 7.33 16.95
CA GLY A 51 -21.96 6.57 16.55
C GLY A 51 -22.15 5.28 17.33
N ILE A 52 -21.08 4.54 17.62
CA ILE A 52 -21.13 3.32 18.46
C ILE A 52 -21.06 3.62 19.95
N LYS A 53 -20.97 4.89 20.37
CA LYS A 53 -20.92 5.33 21.77
C LYS A 53 -19.78 4.68 22.57
N LEU A 54 -18.60 4.55 21.97
CA LEU A 54 -17.43 4.01 22.65
C LEU A 54 -16.66 5.13 23.35
N ASP A 55 -16.46 4.99 24.68
CA ASP A 55 -15.79 6.02 25.49
C ASP A 55 -14.28 6.05 25.18
N PRO A 56 -13.73 7.16 24.63
CA PRO A 56 -12.31 7.28 24.33
C PRO A 56 -11.42 7.38 25.58
N LEU A 57 -12.02 7.70 26.76
CA LEU A 57 -11.27 7.86 28.01
C LEU A 57 -10.89 6.51 28.64
N VAL A 58 -11.47 5.41 28.17
CA VAL A 58 -11.08 4.07 28.59
C VAL A 58 -9.90 3.59 27.75
N PRO A 59 -8.68 3.41 28.31
CA PRO A 59 -7.48 3.05 27.51
C PRO A 59 -7.65 1.78 26.69
N ALA A 60 -8.39 0.78 27.21
CA ALA A 60 -8.66 -0.47 26.49
C ALA A 60 -9.46 -0.25 25.19
N ASN A 61 -10.24 0.82 25.06
CA ASN A 61 -11.01 1.11 23.86
C ASN A 61 -10.14 1.56 22.68
N SER A 62 -8.90 1.98 22.92
CA SER A 62 -7.92 2.27 21.86
C SER A 62 -7.61 1.05 21.00
N PHE A 63 -7.76 -0.16 21.54
CA PHE A 63 -7.67 -1.41 20.78
C PHE A 63 -8.67 -1.42 19.61
N TYR A 64 -9.94 -1.13 19.87
CA TYR A 64 -10.98 -1.14 18.83
C TYR A 64 -10.68 -0.10 17.74
N LEU A 65 -10.19 1.08 18.15
CA LEU A 65 -9.87 2.16 17.23
C LEU A 65 -8.79 1.77 16.22
N LEU A 66 -7.72 1.16 16.71
CA LEU A 66 -6.63 0.69 15.87
C LEU A 66 -7.05 -0.51 15.02
N TRP A 67 -7.75 -1.49 15.60
CA TRP A 67 -8.07 -2.73 14.91
C TRP A 67 -9.20 -2.60 13.87
N ILE A 68 -10.06 -1.59 13.97
CA ILE A 68 -10.99 -1.24 12.89
C ILE A 68 -10.23 -0.91 11.59
N LEU A 69 -9.06 -0.25 11.70
CA LEU A 69 -8.19 0.04 10.56
C LEU A 69 -7.28 -1.15 10.22
N LEU A 70 -6.52 -1.62 11.21
CA LEU A 70 -5.50 -2.65 11.03
C LEU A 70 -6.06 -4.01 10.61
N GLY A 71 -7.27 -4.37 11.08
CA GLY A 71 -7.88 -5.67 10.80
C GLY A 71 -8.05 -5.94 9.30
N PHE A 72 -8.55 -4.95 8.55
CA PHE A 72 -8.68 -5.04 7.09
C PHE A 72 -7.31 -5.11 6.41
N MET A 73 -6.40 -4.19 6.77
CA MET A 73 -5.07 -4.10 6.16
C MET A 73 -4.23 -5.35 6.42
N LEU A 74 -4.30 -5.90 7.64
CA LEU A 74 -3.60 -7.12 8.02
C LEU A 74 -4.06 -8.31 7.16
N VAL A 75 -5.39 -8.51 7.07
CA VAL A 75 -5.95 -9.62 6.27
C VAL A 75 -5.57 -9.48 4.81
N THR A 76 -5.62 -8.26 4.27
CA THR A 76 -5.19 -7.99 2.90
C THR A 76 -3.70 -8.28 2.71
N ALA A 77 -2.84 -7.86 3.63
CA ALA A 77 -1.41 -8.12 3.57
C ALA A 77 -1.06 -9.62 3.58
N VAL A 78 -1.77 -10.39 4.41
CA VAL A 78 -1.52 -11.82 4.59
C VAL A 78 -2.07 -12.66 3.44
N LEU A 79 -3.31 -12.38 3.01
CA LEU A 79 -4.04 -13.28 2.12
C LEU A 79 -3.85 -13.00 0.63
N VAL A 80 -3.34 -11.82 0.24
CA VAL A 80 -3.27 -11.42 -1.18
C VAL A 80 -2.53 -12.44 -2.05
N VAL A 81 -1.44 -13.05 -1.58
CA VAL A 81 -0.67 -14.05 -2.35
C VAL A 81 -1.41 -15.38 -2.41
N THR A 82 -1.95 -15.83 -1.29
CA THR A 82 -2.71 -17.09 -1.22
C THR A 82 -3.93 -17.04 -2.12
N LEU A 83 -4.68 -15.93 -2.07
CA LEU A 83 -5.89 -15.77 -2.86
C LEU A 83 -5.59 -15.51 -4.34
N GLY A 84 -4.41 -14.97 -4.66
CA GLY A 84 -3.89 -14.95 -6.03
C GLY A 84 -3.61 -16.35 -6.56
N ARG A 85 -2.96 -17.22 -5.77
CA ARG A 85 -2.75 -18.63 -6.14
C ARG A 85 -4.06 -19.41 -6.29
N LEU A 86 -5.05 -19.14 -5.44
CA LEU A 86 -6.40 -19.69 -5.61
C LEU A 86 -7.00 -19.26 -6.96
N GLY A 87 -6.79 -18.01 -7.38
CA GLY A 87 -7.16 -17.53 -8.70
C GLY A 87 -6.50 -18.32 -9.84
N ASP A 88 -5.21 -18.61 -9.73
CA ASP A 88 -4.47 -19.42 -10.71
C ASP A 88 -4.97 -20.88 -10.79
N MET A 89 -5.46 -21.44 -9.67
CA MET A 89 -5.97 -22.82 -9.59
C MET A 89 -7.43 -22.96 -10.05
N TYR A 90 -8.29 -22.08 -9.58
CA TYR A 90 -9.75 -22.21 -9.74
C TYR A 90 -10.33 -21.27 -10.80
N GLY A 91 -9.54 -20.34 -11.32
CA GLY A 91 -9.92 -19.33 -12.29
C GLY A 91 -9.87 -17.92 -11.69
N ARG A 92 -9.11 -17.04 -12.34
CA ARG A 92 -8.85 -15.67 -11.86
C ARG A 92 -10.11 -14.84 -11.81
N VAL A 93 -10.93 -14.88 -12.85
CA VAL A 93 -12.21 -14.17 -12.93
C VAL A 93 -13.21 -14.71 -11.92
N ARG A 94 -13.26 -16.02 -11.73
CA ARG A 94 -14.16 -16.65 -10.75
C ARG A 94 -13.83 -16.20 -9.32
N MET A 95 -12.55 -16.20 -8.95
CA MET A 95 -12.11 -15.77 -7.63
C MET A 95 -12.26 -14.26 -7.43
N TYR A 96 -12.05 -13.49 -8.50
CA TYR A 96 -12.27 -12.05 -8.51
C TYR A 96 -13.77 -11.70 -8.26
N ASN A 97 -14.68 -12.39 -8.93
CA ASN A 97 -16.13 -12.22 -8.72
C ASN A 97 -16.56 -12.59 -7.31
N LEU A 98 -16.00 -13.68 -6.75
CA LEU A 98 -16.20 -14.02 -5.34
C LEU A 98 -15.72 -12.90 -4.42
N GLY A 99 -14.59 -12.27 -4.77
CA GLY A 99 -14.04 -11.11 -4.04
C GLY A 99 -15.02 -9.95 -3.98
N PHE A 100 -15.64 -9.57 -5.11
CA PHE A 100 -16.67 -8.53 -5.14
C PHE A 100 -17.88 -8.91 -4.28
N ALA A 101 -18.37 -10.13 -4.40
CA ALA A 101 -19.53 -10.59 -3.64
C ALA A 101 -19.26 -10.56 -2.13
N VAL A 102 -18.13 -11.12 -1.69
CA VAL A 102 -17.71 -11.12 -0.27
C VAL A 102 -17.54 -9.68 0.23
N PHE A 103 -16.80 -8.83 -0.49
CA PHE A 103 -16.59 -7.44 -0.12
C PHE A 103 -17.91 -6.69 0.06
N THR A 104 -18.83 -6.86 -0.89
CA THR A 104 -20.14 -6.19 -0.87
C THR A 104 -21.02 -6.65 0.28
N VAL A 105 -21.08 -7.96 0.53
CA VAL A 105 -21.86 -8.53 1.65
C VAL A 105 -21.35 -7.96 2.99
N PHE A 106 -20.04 -7.96 3.22
CA PHE A 106 -19.48 -7.42 4.47
C PHE A 106 -19.63 -5.90 4.56
N SER A 107 -19.63 -5.17 3.44
CA SER A 107 -19.93 -3.72 3.41
C SER A 107 -21.38 -3.43 3.85
N ILE A 108 -22.33 -4.24 3.37
CA ILE A 108 -23.74 -4.14 3.79
C ILE A 108 -23.88 -4.49 5.27
N LEU A 109 -23.26 -5.58 5.73
CA LEU A 109 -23.31 -5.99 7.15
C LEU A 109 -22.75 -4.92 8.08
N LEU A 110 -21.68 -4.23 7.69
CA LEU A 110 -21.11 -3.10 8.43
C LEU A 110 -22.10 -1.94 8.54
N SER A 111 -22.87 -1.66 7.48
CA SER A 111 -23.82 -0.55 7.45
C SER A 111 -25.08 -0.78 8.30
N VAL A 112 -25.45 -2.03 8.54
CA VAL A 112 -26.64 -2.39 9.33
C VAL A 112 -26.32 -2.64 10.81
N ASN A 113 -25.15 -2.21 11.29
CA ASN A 113 -24.77 -2.37 12.70
C ASN A 113 -25.67 -1.53 13.62
N TRP A 114 -26.40 -2.21 14.51
CA TRP A 114 -27.26 -1.60 15.55
C TRP A 114 -26.66 -1.65 16.95
N MET A 115 -25.49 -2.29 17.11
CA MET A 115 -24.82 -2.47 18.39
C MET A 115 -24.16 -1.19 18.89
N HIS A 116 -23.85 -1.11 20.17
CA HIS A 116 -23.13 -0.01 20.80
C HIS A 116 -22.00 -0.53 21.70
N GLY A 117 -21.06 0.36 22.05
CA GLY A 117 -19.95 0.04 22.93
C GLY A 117 -18.96 -0.97 22.34
N THR A 118 -18.37 -1.77 23.20
CA THR A 118 -17.34 -2.76 22.82
C THR A 118 -17.86 -3.86 21.91
N ALA A 119 -19.13 -4.24 22.04
CA ALA A 119 -19.78 -5.21 21.15
C ALA A 119 -19.84 -4.69 19.69
N ALA A 120 -20.17 -3.41 19.50
CA ALA A 120 -20.14 -2.79 18.19
C ALA A 120 -18.73 -2.73 17.61
N GLY A 121 -17.73 -2.36 18.44
CA GLY A 121 -16.32 -2.35 18.04
C GLY A 121 -15.84 -3.73 17.59
N ALA A 122 -16.13 -4.78 18.36
CA ALA A 122 -15.79 -6.15 18.00
C ALA A 122 -16.50 -6.63 16.71
N PHE A 123 -17.79 -6.30 16.56
CA PHE A 123 -18.55 -6.60 15.35
C PHE A 123 -17.91 -5.92 14.11
N ILE A 124 -17.60 -4.61 14.20
CA ILE A 124 -16.96 -3.89 13.09
C ILE A 124 -15.63 -4.53 12.74
N ILE A 125 -14.77 -4.86 13.71
CA ILE A 125 -13.49 -5.54 13.47
C ILE A 125 -13.72 -6.88 12.74
N GLY A 126 -14.64 -7.71 13.23
CA GLY A 126 -14.96 -8.99 12.58
C GLY A 126 -15.43 -8.83 11.13
N MET A 127 -16.33 -7.88 10.88
CA MET A 127 -16.82 -7.59 9.53
C MET A 127 -15.72 -7.00 8.62
N ARG A 128 -14.82 -6.18 9.18
CA ARG A 128 -13.63 -5.65 8.47
C ARG A 128 -12.64 -6.74 8.06
N ILE A 129 -12.46 -7.76 8.88
CA ILE A 129 -11.67 -8.95 8.54
C ILE A 129 -12.32 -9.66 7.33
N GLY A 130 -13.62 -9.89 7.37
CA GLY A 130 -14.36 -10.48 6.25
C GLY A 130 -14.30 -9.64 4.97
N GLN A 131 -14.45 -8.32 5.09
CA GLN A 131 -14.31 -7.39 3.96
C GLN A 131 -12.87 -7.40 3.39
N GLY A 132 -11.83 -7.55 4.25
CA GLY A 132 -10.44 -7.70 3.86
C GLY A 132 -10.17 -8.96 3.03
N ILE A 133 -10.88 -10.08 3.32
CA ILE A 133 -10.81 -11.29 2.48
C ILE A 133 -11.31 -10.96 1.07
N GLY A 134 -12.46 -10.28 0.93
CA GLY A 134 -12.97 -9.83 -0.36
C GLY A 134 -11.99 -8.90 -1.09
N GLY A 135 -11.44 -7.91 -0.38
CA GLY A 135 -10.43 -6.98 -0.90
C GLY A 135 -9.16 -7.69 -1.40
N SER A 136 -8.72 -8.72 -0.67
CA SER A 136 -7.55 -9.53 -1.06
C SER A 136 -7.79 -10.28 -2.38
N PHE A 137 -8.97 -10.85 -2.60
CA PHE A 137 -9.33 -11.45 -3.88
C PHE A 137 -9.32 -10.45 -5.03
N LEU A 138 -9.84 -9.25 -4.78
CA LEU A 138 -9.87 -8.17 -5.78
C LEU A 138 -8.47 -7.70 -6.15
N PHE A 139 -7.62 -7.39 -5.18
CA PHE A 139 -6.26 -6.94 -5.44
C PHE A 139 -5.39 -8.01 -6.12
N ALA A 140 -5.45 -9.24 -5.62
CA ALA A 140 -4.61 -10.32 -6.11
C ALA A 140 -4.92 -10.68 -7.58
N ASN A 141 -6.21 -10.74 -7.94
CA ASN A 141 -6.62 -11.19 -9.26
C ASN A 141 -6.74 -10.05 -10.29
N SER A 142 -6.89 -8.80 -9.86
CA SER A 142 -7.01 -7.64 -10.76
C SER A 142 -5.86 -7.55 -11.76
N SER A 143 -4.62 -7.52 -11.27
CA SER A 143 -3.43 -7.43 -12.12
C SER A 143 -3.24 -8.66 -13.01
N ALA A 144 -3.62 -9.85 -12.52
CA ALA A 144 -3.54 -11.08 -13.27
C ALA A 144 -4.54 -11.11 -14.44
N ILE A 145 -5.80 -10.69 -14.20
CA ILE A 145 -6.83 -10.56 -15.25
C ILE A 145 -6.38 -9.57 -16.35
N LEU A 146 -5.79 -8.43 -15.96
CA LEU A 146 -5.27 -7.46 -16.92
C LEU A 146 -4.12 -8.02 -17.75
N THR A 147 -3.24 -8.80 -17.14
CA THR A 147 -2.12 -9.44 -17.83
C THR A 147 -2.61 -10.48 -18.84
N ASP A 148 -3.71 -11.17 -18.56
CA ASP A 148 -4.32 -12.14 -19.49
C ASP A 148 -5.10 -11.44 -20.62
N ALA A 149 -5.78 -10.32 -20.33
CA ALA A 149 -6.64 -9.65 -21.28
C ALA A 149 -5.88 -8.75 -22.28
N PHE A 150 -4.70 -8.23 -21.89
CA PHE A 150 -3.94 -7.28 -22.70
C PHE A 150 -2.74 -7.92 -23.39
N PRO A 151 -2.45 -7.58 -24.66
CA PRO A 151 -1.23 -7.97 -25.34
C PRO A 151 0.00 -7.35 -24.65
N GLU A 152 1.17 -7.98 -24.81
CA GLU A 152 2.39 -7.63 -24.06
C GLU A 152 2.78 -6.15 -24.14
N ASN A 153 2.63 -5.55 -25.33
CA ASN A 153 2.95 -4.14 -25.56
C ASN A 153 1.97 -3.15 -24.90
N GLN A 154 0.80 -3.58 -24.41
CA GLN A 154 -0.21 -2.75 -23.76
C GLN A 154 -0.40 -3.07 -22.26
N ARG A 155 0.19 -4.14 -21.73
CA ARG A 155 0.08 -4.55 -20.31
C ARG A 155 0.54 -3.46 -19.35
N GLY A 156 1.64 -2.79 -19.68
CA GLY A 156 2.17 -1.69 -18.87
C GLY A 156 1.19 -0.54 -18.69
N MET A 157 0.51 -0.14 -19.78
CA MET A 157 -0.52 0.89 -19.76
C MET A 157 -1.71 0.45 -18.88
N ALA A 158 -2.22 -0.77 -19.06
CA ALA A 158 -3.37 -1.28 -18.32
C ALA A 158 -3.10 -1.37 -16.80
N LEU A 159 -1.94 -1.92 -16.42
CA LEU A 159 -1.51 -1.98 -15.02
C LEU A 159 -1.23 -0.59 -14.44
N GLY A 160 -0.74 0.34 -15.26
CA GLY A 160 -0.54 1.74 -14.88
C GLY A 160 -1.85 2.43 -14.53
N ILE A 161 -2.88 2.32 -15.39
CA ILE A 161 -4.23 2.86 -15.15
C ILE A 161 -4.82 2.28 -13.87
N ASN A 162 -4.72 0.97 -13.70
CA ASN A 162 -5.21 0.27 -12.52
C ASN A 162 -4.53 0.77 -11.22
N ASN A 163 -3.22 1.01 -11.26
CA ASN A 163 -2.47 1.54 -10.12
C ASN A 163 -2.84 3.00 -9.82
N VAL A 164 -3.00 3.83 -10.85
CA VAL A 164 -3.47 5.23 -10.71
C VAL A 164 -4.86 5.27 -10.07
N ALA A 165 -5.76 4.36 -10.46
CA ALA A 165 -7.09 4.26 -9.87
C ALA A 165 -7.04 3.89 -8.38
N GLY A 166 -6.13 2.99 -7.97
CA GLY A 166 -5.93 2.67 -6.56
C GLY A 166 -5.53 3.90 -5.75
N ILE A 167 -4.59 4.69 -6.27
CA ILE A 167 -4.15 5.92 -5.61
C ILE A 167 -5.27 6.97 -5.58
N ALA A 168 -5.94 7.19 -6.71
CA ALA A 168 -7.09 8.10 -6.78
C ALA A 168 -8.19 7.68 -5.78
N GLY A 169 -8.44 6.37 -5.66
CA GLY A 169 -9.37 5.80 -4.69
C GLY A 169 -9.06 6.18 -3.25
N MET A 170 -7.78 6.13 -2.86
CA MET A 170 -7.40 6.54 -1.50
C MET A 170 -7.82 7.99 -1.18
N PHE A 171 -7.73 8.89 -2.14
CA PHE A 171 -8.07 10.30 -1.93
C PHE A 171 -9.57 10.58 -2.08
N ILE A 172 -10.21 9.94 -3.05
CA ILE A 172 -11.67 9.96 -3.18
C ILE A 172 -12.28 9.49 -1.85
N GLY A 173 -11.73 8.42 -1.25
CA GLY A 173 -12.19 7.92 0.04
C GLY A 173 -12.09 8.92 1.18
N LEU A 174 -11.00 9.71 1.25
CA LEU A 174 -10.88 10.76 2.28
C LEU A 174 -11.98 11.83 2.11
N VAL A 175 -12.21 12.31 0.89
CA VAL A 175 -13.22 13.34 0.63
C VAL A 175 -14.63 12.78 0.86
N VAL A 176 -14.93 11.61 0.31
CA VAL A 176 -16.23 10.95 0.47
C VAL A 176 -16.49 10.61 1.94
N GLY A 177 -15.47 10.13 2.67
CA GLY A 177 -15.55 9.88 4.11
C GLY A 177 -15.86 11.14 4.89
N GLY A 178 -15.17 12.24 4.58
CA GLY A 178 -15.41 13.54 5.20
C GLY A 178 -16.79 14.11 4.95
N LEU A 179 -17.40 13.82 3.80
CA LEU A 179 -18.76 14.23 3.47
C LEU A 179 -19.84 13.35 4.12
N LEU A 180 -19.65 12.04 4.14
CA LEU A 180 -20.68 11.08 4.55
C LEU A 180 -20.67 10.81 6.07
N ALA A 181 -19.50 10.74 6.69
CA ALA A 181 -19.36 10.35 8.09
C ALA A 181 -20.12 11.28 9.06
N PRO A 182 -20.11 12.63 8.90
CA PRO A 182 -20.89 13.52 9.75
C PRO A 182 -22.41 13.40 9.60
N LEU A 183 -22.90 12.91 8.45
CA LEU A 183 -24.33 12.68 8.21
C LEU A 183 -24.82 11.43 8.93
N ASP A 184 -24.21 10.30 8.64
CA ASP A 184 -24.31 9.03 9.35
C ASP A 184 -23.06 8.19 9.07
N TRP A 185 -22.36 7.78 10.12
CA TRP A 185 -21.16 6.97 10.01
C TRP A 185 -21.38 5.65 9.24
N ARG A 186 -22.60 5.14 9.19
CA ARG A 186 -22.96 3.94 8.43
C ARG A 186 -22.84 4.13 6.92
N LEU A 187 -23.00 5.37 6.44
CA LEU A 187 -22.92 5.71 5.02
C LEU A 187 -21.54 5.44 4.45
N VAL A 188 -20.47 5.52 5.28
CA VAL A 188 -19.10 5.23 4.83
C VAL A 188 -18.92 3.78 4.40
N PHE A 189 -19.73 2.87 4.91
CA PHE A 189 -19.72 1.46 4.53
C PHE A 189 -20.67 1.18 3.37
N ILE A 190 -21.91 1.70 3.43
CA ILE A 190 -22.92 1.42 2.43
C ILE A 190 -22.59 2.05 1.07
N VAL A 191 -21.84 3.16 1.03
CA VAL A 191 -21.44 3.80 -0.23
C VAL A 191 -20.68 2.83 -1.15
N SER A 192 -19.98 1.87 -0.59
CA SER A 192 -19.26 0.83 -1.34
C SER A 192 -20.18 -0.22 -1.95
N ALA A 193 -21.39 -0.44 -1.39
CA ALA A 193 -22.28 -1.52 -1.79
C ALA A 193 -22.84 -1.37 -3.21
N PRO A 194 -23.35 -0.22 -3.67
CA PRO A 194 -23.81 -0.05 -5.06
C PRO A 194 -22.72 -0.36 -6.08
N PHE A 195 -21.50 0.11 -5.85
CA PHE A 195 -20.36 -0.15 -6.72
C PHE A 195 -19.93 -1.61 -6.67
N GLY A 196 -20.00 -2.24 -5.49
CA GLY A 196 -19.73 -3.65 -5.32
C GLY A 196 -20.76 -4.53 -6.03
N VAL A 197 -22.05 -4.21 -5.95
CA VAL A 197 -23.12 -4.90 -6.70
C VAL A 197 -22.92 -4.72 -8.19
N LEU A 198 -22.70 -3.48 -8.65
CA LEU A 198 -22.45 -3.18 -10.06
C LEU A 198 -21.23 -3.96 -10.57
N GLY A 199 -20.12 -3.92 -9.82
CA GLY A 199 -18.89 -4.65 -10.15
C GLY A 199 -19.12 -6.16 -10.22
N THR A 200 -19.88 -6.73 -9.27
CA THR A 200 -20.24 -8.15 -9.23
C THR A 200 -21.05 -8.53 -10.47
N VAL A 201 -22.17 -7.84 -10.73
CA VAL A 201 -23.05 -8.15 -11.88
C VAL A 201 -22.29 -7.99 -13.19
N TRP A 202 -21.52 -6.91 -13.33
CA TRP A 202 -20.73 -6.68 -14.55
C TRP A 202 -19.67 -7.76 -14.75
N ALA A 203 -18.95 -8.13 -13.68
CA ALA A 203 -17.91 -9.14 -13.76
C ALA A 203 -18.49 -10.51 -14.16
N TYR A 204 -19.62 -10.91 -13.57
CA TYR A 204 -20.33 -12.14 -13.97
C TYR A 204 -20.84 -12.10 -15.42
N ALA A 205 -21.28 -10.93 -15.91
CA ALA A 205 -21.87 -10.80 -17.25
C ALA A 205 -20.82 -10.68 -18.36
N LYS A 206 -19.65 -10.10 -18.09
CA LYS A 206 -18.69 -9.70 -19.15
C LYS A 206 -17.30 -10.31 -19.01
N LEU A 207 -16.88 -10.73 -17.81
CA LEU A 207 -15.59 -11.35 -17.63
C LEU A 207 -15.70 -12.87 -17.75
N HIS A 208 -14.70 -13.48 -18.36
CA HIS A 208 -14.57 -14.93 -18.50
C HIS A 208 -13.11 -15.36 -18.31
N ASP A 209 -12.91 -16.55 -17.76
CA ASP A 209 -11.59 -17.10 -17.53
C ASP A 209 -10.96 -17.49 -18.88
N SER A 210 -9.97 -16.72 -19.32
CA SER A 210 -9.17 -16.98 -20.52
C SER A 210 -7.80 -17.58 -20.21
N GLY A 211 -7.40 -17.57 -18.92
CA GLY A 211 -6.10 -18.00 -18.45
C GLY A 211 -5.94 -19.53 -18.38
N VAL A 212 -4.68 -19.98 -18.54
CA VAL A 212 -4.32 -21.38 -18.32
C VAL A 212 -4.30 -21.67 -16.83
N ARG A 213 -5.13 -22.61 -16.37
CA ARG A 213 -5.15 -23.02 -14.96
C ARG A 213 -3.83 -23.72 -14.57
N SER A 214 -3.21 -23.26 -13.53
CA SER A 214 -1.99 -23.85 -12.99
C SER A 214 -2.30 -24.90 -11.92
N ARG A 215 -1.58 -26.01 -11.91
CA ARG A 215 -1.60 -26.99 -10.80
C ARG A 215 -0.71 -26.52 -9.64
N ALA A 216 -0.85 -25.28 -9.20
CA ALA A 216 -0.11 -24.74 -8.08
C ALA A 216 -0.54 -25.44 -6.77
N ARG A 217 0.42 -25.60 -5.84
CA ARG A 217 0.12 -26.06 -4.47
C ARG A 217 0.18 -24.85 -3.54
N ILE A 218 -0.75 -24.81 -2.58
CA ILE A 218 -0.76 -23.75 -1.57
C ILE A 218 0.18 -24.16 -0.44
N ASP A 219 1.06 -23.26 -0.07
CA ASP A 219 1.88 -23.41 1.13
C ASP A 219 1.08 -22.98 2.37
N TRP A 220 0.35 -23.92 2.94
CA TRP A 220 -0.47 -23.67 4.13
C TRP A 220 0.37 -23.30 5.35
N TRP A 221 1.52 -23.96 5.54
CA TRP A 221 2.39 -23.71 6.67
C TRP A 221 3.05 -22.34 6.58
N GLY A 222 3.59 -21.97 5.43
CA GLY A 222 4.13 -20.63 5.20
C GLY A 222 3.06 -19.55 5.43
N ASN A 223 1.85 -19.72 4.90
CA ASN A 223 0.76 -18.77 5.11
C ASN A 223 0.37 -18.62 6.59
N VAL A 224 0.21 -19.73 7.32
CA VAL A 224 -0.15 -19.68 8.75
C VAL A 224 0.96 -19.04 9.57
N LEU A 225 2.21 -19.41 9.35
CA LEU A 225 3.36 -18.84 10.07
C LEU A 225 3.48 -17.34 9.82
N PHE A 226 3.32 -16.91 8.57
CA PHE A 226 3.34 -15.48 8.21
C PHE A 226 2.17 -14.72 8.83
N ALA A 227 0.94 -15.26 8.71
CA ALA A 227 -0.27 -14.67 9.26
C ALA A 227 -0.18 -14.50 10.78
N VAL A 228 0.13 -15.57 11.49
CA VAL A 228 0.22 -15.57 12.95
C VAL A 228 1.39 -14.70 13.42
N GLY A 229 2.55 -14.81 12.76
CA GLY A 229 3.73 -14.02 13.09
C GLY A 229 3.47 -12.51 12.97
N LEU A 230 2.91 -12.06 11.84
CA LEU A 230 2.58 -10.65 11.61
C LEU A 230 1.48 -10.17 12.57
N THR A 231 0.46 -11.00 12.82
CA THR A 231 -0.62 -10.68 13.78
C THR A 231 -0.05 -10.50 15.18
N LEU A 232 0.81 -11.41 15.65
CA LEU A 232 1.42 -11.32 16.98
C LEU A 232 2.28 -10.06 17.13
N VAL A 233 3.06 -9.71 16.12
CA VAL A 233 3.84 -8.46 16.12
C VAL A 233 2.92 -7.24 16.26
N LEU A 234 1.83 -7.18 15.48
CA LEU A 234 0.88 -6.06 15.54
C LEU A 234 0.12 -6.00 16.86
N VAL A 235 -0.28 -7.16 17.40
CA VAL A 235 -0.87 -7.25 18.73
C VAL A 235 0.11 -6.74 19.78
N GLY A 236 1.37 -7.16 19.72
CA GLY A 236 2.41 -6.67 20.61
C GLY A 236 2.58 -5.15 20.55
N ILE A 237 2.64 -4.58 19.34
CA ILE A 237 2.72 -3.13 19.15
C ILE A 237 1.47 -2.44 19.73
N THR A 238 0.27 -2.94 19.44
CA THR A 238 -1.00 -2.34 19.89
C THR A 238 -1.13 -2.34 21.42
N TYR A 239 -0.69 -3.41 22.08
CA TYR A 239 -0.69 -3.45 23.54
C TYR A 239 0.51 -2.71 24.15
N GLY A 240 1.62 -2.59 23.43
CA GLY A 240 2.80 -1.86 23.87
C GLY A 240 2.57 -0.36 24.06
N ILE A 241 1.64 0.23 23.30
CA ILE A 241 1.26 1.65 23.46
C ILE A 241 0.20 1.91 24.53
N GLN A 242 -0.37 0.86 25.15
CA GLN A 242 -1.31 1.00 26.26
C GLN A 242 -0.58 1.07 27.59
N PRO A 243 -1.13 1.75 28.61
CA PRO A 243 -0.51 1.82 29.93
C PRO A 243 -0.45 0.43 30.58
N TYR A 244 0.64 0.16 31.32
CA TYR A 244 0.82 -1.07 32.08
C TYR A 244 1.46 -0.78 33.43
N GLY A 245 0.78 -1.19 34.52
CA GLY A 245 1.21 -0.87 35.88
C GLY A 245 1.28 0.64 36.10
N THR A 246 2.42 1.13 36.53
CA THR A 246 2.70 2.56 36.73
C THR A 246 3.28 3.25 35.50
N SER A 247 3.60 2.49 34.44
CA SER A 247 4.21 3.02 33.22
C SER A 247 3.13 3.52 32.24
N ALA A 248 3.42 4.65 31.59
CA ALA A 248 2.55 5.23 30.56
C ALA A 248 2.40 4.33 29.31
N MET A 249 3.33 3.38 29.12
CA MET A 249 3.36 2.45 27.99
C MET A 249 3.70 1.03 28.49
N GLY A 250 3.18 0.02 27.79
CA GLY A 250 3.26 -1.38 28.19
C GLY A 250 4.40 -2.21 27.60
N TRP A 251 5.46 -1.58 27.08
CA TRP A 251 6.57 -2.30 26.41
C TRP A 251 7.28 -3.32 27.29
N THR A 252 7.29 -3.14 28.59
CA THR A 252 7.85 -4.07 29.58
C THR A 252 6.88 -5.16 30.04
N SER A 253 5.65 -5.14 29.57
CA SER A 253 4.65 -6.15 29.90
C SER A 253 5.06 -7.52 29.37
N PRO A 254 4.97 -8.60 30.19
CA PRO A 254 5.25 -9.97 29.75
C PRO A 254 4.40 -10.40 28.54
N ARG A 255 3.17 -9.89 28.43
CA ARG A 255 2.28 -10.16 27.28
C ARG A 255 2.81 -9.53 26.00
N VAL A 256 3.26 -8.27 26.06
CA VAL A 256 3.83 -7.55 24.92
C VAL A 256 5.13 -8.21 24.47
N LEU A 257 6.03 -8.51 25.41
CA LEU A 257 7.28 -9.20 25.09
C LEU A 257 7.04 -10.59 24.51
N GLY A 258 6.10 -11.34 25.10
CA GLY A 258 5.74 -12.68 24.59
C GLY A 258 5.16 -12.64 23.18
N THR A 259 4.27 -11.69 22.88
CA THR A 259 3.68 -11.55 21.53
C THR A 259 4.72 -11.06 20.51
N LEU A 260 5.60 -10.13 20.86
CA LEU A 260 6.65 -9.66 19.97
C LEU A 260 7.70 -10.75 19.68
N ILE A 261 8.21 -11.40 20.72
CA ILE A 261 9.19 -12.49 20.59
C ILE A 261 8.56 -13.65 19.82
N GLY A 262 7.34 -14.07 20.19
CA GLY A 262 6.60 -15.11 19.50
C GLY A 262 6.34 -14.77 18.03
N GLY A 263 5.94 -13.54 17.75
CA GLY A 263 5.71 -13.06 16.38
C GLY A 263 6.98 -13.08 15.53
N VAL A 264 8.10 -12.56 16.06
CA VAL A 264 9.40 -12.60 15.37
C VAL A 264 9.87 -14.05 15.18
N ALA A 265 9.71 -14.92 16.19
CA ALA A 265 10.06 -16.33 16.07
C ALA A 265 9.23 -17.04 14.98
N MET A 266 7.92 -16.75 14.87
CA MET A 266 7.05 -17.29 13.81
C MET A 266 7.46 -16.79 12.42
N LEU A 267 7.82 -15.50 12.28
CA LEU A 267 8.33 -14.96 11.01
C LEU A 267 9.70 -15.55 10.64
N ALA A 268 10.56 -15.82 11.62
CA ALA A 268 11.81 -16.55 11.39
C ALA A 268 11.55 -17.99 10.96
N ALA A 269 10.62 -18.69 11.64
CA ALA A 269 10.19 -20.03 11.26
C ALA A 269 9.58 -20.05 9.84
N PHE A 270 8.80 -19.04 9.48
CA PHE A 270 8.31 -18.82 8.11
C PHE A 270 9.48 -18.82 7.11
N GLY A 271 10.52 -18.02 7.34
CA GLY A 271 11.70 -17.98 6.46
C GLY A 271 12.40 -19.34 6.33
N VAL A 272 12.47 -20.14 7.41
CA VAL A 272 13.02 -21.49 7.37
C VAL A 272 12.14 -22.45 6.57
N VAL A 273 10.82 -22.41 6.77
CA VAL A 273 9.85 -23.24 6.03
C VAL A 273 9.91 -22.92 4.54
N GLU A 274 9.87 -21.64 4.17
CA GLU A 274 9.97 -21.17 2.78
C GLU A 274 11.24 -21.62 2.06
N SER A 275 12.33 -21.81 2.81
CA SER A 275 13.60 -22.32 2.24
C SER A 275 13.56 -23.81 1.92
N LYS A 276 12.61 -24.58 2.49
CA LYS A 276 12.55 -26.04 2.41
C LYS A 276 11.36 -26.60 1.63
N VAL A 277 10.29 -25.81 1.46
CA VAL A 277 9.05 -26.25 0.79
C VAL A 277 9.24 -26.27 -0.73
N ALA A 278 8.69 -27.28 -1.40
CA ALA A 278 8.80 -27.48 -2.85
C ALA A 278 8.05 -26.41 -3.66
N SER A 279 6.99 -25.81 -3.11
CA SER A 279 6.19 -24.75 -3.75
C SER A 279 6.06 -23.55 -2.82
N PRO A 280 7.15 -22.81 -2.55
CA PRO A 280 7.16 -21.73 -1.57
C PRO A 280 6.25 -20.59 -1.99
N MET A 281 5.66 -19.88 -1.00
CA MET A 281 4.95 -18.62 -1.18
C MET A 281 5.94 -17.54 -1.66
N PHE A 282 7.12 -17.51 -1.05
CA PHE A 282 8.23 -16.63 -1.40
C PHE A 282 9.39 -17.42 -2.02
N ARG A 283 9.71 -17.15 -3.27
CA ARG A 283 10.91 -17.71 -3.91
C ARG A 283 12.15 -16.97 -3.42
N LEU A 284 12.69 -17.38 -2.26
CA LEU A 284 13.84 -16.72 -1.62
C LEU A 284 15.07 -16.61 -2.55
N GLN A 285 15.19 -17.49 -3.56
CA GLN A 285 16.25 -17.42 -4.56
C GLN A 285 16.27 -16.13 -5.36
N LEU A 286 15.10 -15.44 -5.53
CA LEU A 286 15.01 -14.17 -6.23
C LEU A 286 15.78 -13.05 -5.52
N PHE A 287 15.97 -13.15 -4.20
CA PHE A 287 16.76 -12.17 -3.43
C PHE A 287 18.28 -12.25 -3.71
N ARG A 288 18.75 -13.30 -4.40
CA ARG A 288 20.13 -13.35 -4.90
C ARG A 288 20.34 -12.36 -6.06
N ILE A 289 19.28 -11.94 -6.74
CA ILE A 289 19.34 -10.91 -7.78
C ILE A 289 19.46 -9.55 -7.10
N ARG A 290 20.63 -8.92 -7.18
CA ARG A 290 20.93 -7.65 -6.50
C ARG A 290 19.89 -6.56 -6.78
N ALA A 291 19.45 -6.42 -8.03
CA ALA A 291 18.46 -5.41 -8.41
C ALA A 291 17.07 -5.69 -7.79
N PHE A 292 16.68 -6.97 -7.71
CA PHE A 292 15.43 -7.39 -7.04
C PHE A 292 15.49 -7.14 -5.53
N LEU A 293 16.57 -7.55 -4.87
CA LEU A 293 16.78 -7.33 -3.43
C LEU A 293 16.76 -5.84 -3.09
N ALA A 294 17.61 -5.05 -3.73
CA ALA A 294 17.74 -3.63 -3.45
C ALA A 294 16.43 -2.86 -3.74
N GLY A 295 15.73 -3.21 -4.83
CA GLY A 295 14.44 -2.64 -5.16
C GLY A 295 13.36 -2.95 -4.13
N ASN A 296 13.27 -4.19 -3.63
CA ASN A 296 12.31 -4.56 -2.60
C ASN A 296 12.66 -3.99 -1.23
N VAL A 297 13.94 -3.94 -0.85
CA VAL A 297 14.39 -3.28 0.39
C VAL A 297 14.06 -1.78 0.34
N ALA A 298 14.32 -1.11 -0.78
CA ALA A 298 13.94 0.30 -0.96
C ALA A 298 12.41 0.48 -0.86
N SER A 299 11.61 -0.41 -1.47
CA SER A 299 10.14 -0.40 -1.35
C SER A 299 9.66 -0.61 0.07
N LEU A 300 10.24 -1.57 0.79
CA LEU A 300 9.92 -1.85 2.19
C LEU A 300 10.18 -0.63 3.07
N LEU A 301 11.38 -0.05 2.99
CA LEU A 301 11.77 1.13 3.76
C LEU A 301 10.92 2.36 3.41
N ALA A 302 10.64 2.58 2.12
CA ALA A 302 9.75 3.65 1.68
C ALA A 302 8.31 3.45 2.18
N ALA A 303 7.80 2.22 2.19
CA ALA A 303 6.49 1.90 2.72
C ALA A 303 6.44 2.08 4.25
N ILE A 304 7.50 1.67 4.97
CA ILE A 304 7.63 1.91 6.40
C ILE A 304 7.70 3.41 6.70
N GLY A 305 8.45 4.19 5.94
CA GLY A 305 8.55 5.65 6.13
C GLY A 305 7.26 6.41 5.83
N ARG A 306 6.34 5.86 5.03
CA ARG A 306 5.14 6.54 4.54
C ARG A 306 3.82 6.05 5.15
N GLY A 307 3.72 4.76 5.47
CA GLY A 307 2.42 4.12 5.75
C GLY A 307 1.64 4.78 6.89
N GLY A 308 2.32 5.21 7.95
CA GLY A 308 1.70 5.92 9.07
C GLY A 308 1.52 7.42 8.86
N LEU A 309 2.20 8.02 7.87
CA LEU A 309 2.21 9.47 7.67
C LEU A 309 0.82 10.04 7.39
N MET A 310 0.06 9.38 6.52
CA MET A 310 -1.29 9.79 6.16
C MET A 310 -2.21 9.85 7.40
N PHE A 311 -2.11 8.86 8.27
CA PHE A 311 -2.88 8.83 9.50
C PHE A 311 -2.44 9.94 10.47
N LEU A 312 -1.13 10.21 10.59
CA LEU A 312 -0.63 11.32 11.41
C LEU A 312 -1.13 12.68 10.91
N PHE A 313 -1.15 12.91 9.60
CA PHE A 313 -1.70 14.14 9.05
C PHE A 313 -3.20 14.29 9.30
N VAL A 314 -3.96 13.21 9.19
CA VAL A 314 -5.38 13.23 9.56
C VAL A 314 -5.54 13.60 11.04
N MET A 315 -4.75 13.00 11.93
CA MET A 315 -4.80 13.31 13.37
C MET A 315 -4.39 14.76 13.66
N TRP A 316 -3.35 15.26 13.00
CA TRP A 316 -2.90 16.62 13.16
C TRP A 316 -3.96 17.63 12.70
N LEU A 317 -4.50 17.42 11.50
CA LEU A 317 -5.53 18.31 10.95
C LEU A 317 -6.84 18.21 11.75
N GLN A 318 -7.39 17.01 11.96
CA GLN A 318 -8.69 16.86 12.64
C GLN A 318 -8.63 17.11 14.14
N GLY A 319 -7.58 16.62 14.80
CA GLY A 319 -7.48 16.64 16.25
C GLY A 319 -6.98 17.97 16.81
N ILE A 320 -6.19 18.72 16.07
CA ILE A 320 -5.50 19.92 16.58
C ILE A 320 -5.69 21.13 15.67
N TRP A 321 -5.19 21.09 14.42
CA TRP A 321 -5.07 22.29 13.60
C TRP A 321 -6.42 22.90 13.21
N LEU A 322 -7.35 22.12 12.67
CA LEU A 322 -8.68 22.60 12.27
C LEU A 322 -9.50 23.13 13.45
N PRO A 323 -9.56 22.44 14.62
CA PRO A 323 -10.20 22.98 15.81
C PRO A 323 -9.61 24.30 16.30
N LEU A 324 -8.28 24.46 16.27
CA LEU A 324 -7.62 25.71 16.65
C LEU A 324 -7.98 26.86 15.70
N HIS A 325 -8.25 26.57 14.42
CA HIS A 325 -8.71 27.54 13.42
C HIS A 325 -10.24 27.73 13.39
N GLY A 326 -10.95 27.29 14.42
CA GLY A 326 -12.38 27.52 14.59
C GLY A 326 -13.28 26.63 13.74
N VAL A 327 -12.74 25.62 13.05
CA VAL A 327 -13.56 24.65 12.32
C VAL A 327 -14.28 23.74 13.29
N SER A 328 -15.60 23.57 13.11
CA SER A 328 -16.39 22.68 13.95
C SER A 328 -15.94 21.23 13.78
N PHE A 329 -15.92 20.44 14.85
CA PHE A 329 -15.51 19.04 14.80
C PHE A 329 -16.32 18.18 13.81
N ALA A 330 -17.55 18.55 13.52
CA ALA A 330 -18.36 17.87 12.49
C ALA A 330 -17.80 18.09 11.06
N ASN A 331 -17.13 19.20 10.83
CA ASN A 331 -16.59 19.56 9.52
C ASN A 331 -15.09 19.22 9.38
N THR A 332 -14.40 18.89 10.48
CA THR A 332 -12.96 18.58 10.43
C THR A 332 -12.63 17.41 9.52
N PRO A 333 -13.43 16.33 9.39
CA PRO A 333 -13.15 15.25 8.47
C PRO A 333 -13.09 15.70 7.00
N LEU A 334 -14.07 16.49 6.57
CA LEU A 334 -14.12 17.01 5.19
C LEU A 334 -12.92 17.90 4.88
N TRP A 335 -12.66 18.89 5.74
CA TRP A 335 -11.55 19.81 5.51
C TRP A 335 -10.19 19.13 5.59
N ALA A 336 -10.00 18.16 6.48
CA ALA A 336 -8.77 17.37 6.52
C ALA A 336 -8.55 16.62 5.20
N GLY A 337 -9.60 16.00 4.65
CA GLY A 337 -9.54 15.33 3.35
C GLY A 337 -9.14 16.29 2.22
N ILE A 338 -9.76 17.48 2.17
CA ILE A 338 -9.47 18.52 1.16
C ILE A 338 -8.04 19.04 1.30
N TYR A 339 -7.58 19.30 2.53
CA TYR A 339 -6.24 19.85 2.78
C TYR A 339 -5.11 18.84 2.50
N MET A 340 -5.42 17.56 2.37
CA MET A 340 -4.47 16.54 1.95
C MET A 340 -4.40 16.33 0.42
N LEU A 341 -5.27 16.97 -0.38
CA LEU A 341 -5.27 16.84 -1.85
C LEU A 341 -3.95 17.24 -2.53
N PRO A 342 -3.17 18.23 -2.07
CA PRO A 342 -1.88 18.56 -2.70
C PRO A 342 -0.92 17.38 -2.79
N MET A 343 -0.89 16.51 -1.78
CA MET A 343 -0.06 15.29 -1.81
C MET A 343 -0.47 14.36 -2.96
N THR A 344 -1.76 14.23 -3.20
CA THR A 344 -2.28 13.43 -4.31
C THR A 344 -1.92 14.01 -5.66
N GLY A 345 -2.17 15.32 -5.83
CA GLY A 345 -1.85 16.02 -7.06
C GLY A 345 -0.38 15.81 -7.43
N GLY A 346 0.51 15.98 -6.44
CA GLY A 346 1.94 15.72 -6.62
C GLY A 346 2.24 14.30 -7.10
N PHE A 347 1.63 13.30 -6.47
CA PHE A 347 1.84 11.89 -6.84
C PHE A 347 1.30 11.58 -8.25
N LEU A 348 0.08 12.03 -8.57
CA LEU A 348 -0.58 11.77 -9.85
C LEU A 348 0.17 12.40 -11.03
N ILE A 349 0.82 13.55 -10.80
CA ILE A 349 1.64 14.21 -11.82
C ILE A 349 2.99 13.50 -11.96
N ALA A 350 3.70 13.29 -10.86
CA ALA A 350 5.08 12.79 -10.91
C ALA A 350 5.17 11.29 -11.26
N GLY A 351 4.17 10.48 -10.90
CA GLY A 351 4.18 9.04 -11.12
C GLY A 351 4.28 8.66 -12.60
N PRO A 352 3.36 9.09 -13.48
CA PRO A 352 3.42 8.81 -14.90
C PRO A 352 4.65 9.42 -15.57
N ILE A 353 4.99 10.67 -15.25
CA ILE A 353 6.15 11.36 -15.81
C ILE A 353 7.44 10.60 -15.50
N SER A 354 7.63 10.21 -14.25
CA SER A 354 8.81 9.46 -13.83
C SER A 354 8.87 8.07 -14.46
N GLY A 355 7.73 7.43 -14.66
CA GLY A 355 7.63 6.16 -15.38
C GLY A 355 8.20 6.27 -16.79
N VAL A 356 7.70 7.20 -17.59
CA VAL A 356 8.15 7.44 -18.96
C VAL A 356 9.64 7.85 -19.00
N LEU A 357 10.07 8.76 -18.13
CA LEU A 357 11.46 9.18 -18.07
C LEU A 357 12.40 8.05 -17.63
N SER A 358 11.95 7.16 -16.76
CA SER A 358 12.75 6.02 -16.30
C SER A 358 12.99 4.98 -17.38
N ASP A 359 12.10 4.85 -18.36
CA ASP A 359 12.31 3.96 -19.51
C ASP A 359 13.49 4.44 -20.37
N ARG A 360 13.64 5.77 -20.50
CA ARG A 360 14.71 6.39 -21.28
C ARG A 360 16.04 6.50 -20.53
N TYR A 361 16.00 7.00 -19.30
CA TYR A 361 17.21 7.34 -18.53
C TYR A 361 17.55 6.31 -17.44
N GLY A 362 16.73 5.26 -17.28
CA GLY A 362 16.87 4.25 -16.23
C GLY A 362 16.17 4.63 -14.94
N ALA A 363 15.80 3.62 -14.15
CA ALA A 363 14.99 3.81 -12.94
C ALA A 363 15.78 4.36 -11.74
N ARG A 364 17.10 4.11 -11.68
CA ARG A 364 17.95 4.45 -10.54
C ARG A 364 17.94 5.94 -10.18
N PRO A 365 18.19 6.90 -11.11
CA PRO A 365 18.25 8.31 -10.75
C PRO A 365 16.90 8.83 -10.21
N PHE A 366 15.79 8.45 -10.83
CA PHE A 366 14.45 8.90 -10.42
C PHE A 366 14.04 8.32 -9.07
N ALA A 367 14.20 7.01 -8.87
CA ALA A 367 13.86 6.38 -7.61
C ALA A 367 14.73 6.92 -6.45
N THR A 368 16.01 7.14 -6.68
CA THR A 368 16.90 7.72 -5.66
C THR A 368 16.54 9.17 -5.37
N ALA A 369 16.36 10.00 -6.41
CA ALA A 369 15.95 11.40 -6.26
C ALA A 369 14.61 11.50 -5.51
N GLY A 370 13.64 10.65 -5.84
CA GLY A 370 12.37 10.58 -5.13
C GLY A 370 12.54 10.35 -3.63
N MET A 371 13.39 9.40 -3.23
CA MET A 371 13.62 9.13 -1.80
C MET A 371 14.43 10.23 -1.11
N VAL A 372 15.36 10.87 -1.78
CA VAL A 372 16.09 12.04 -1.25
C VAL A 372 15.12 13.21 -1.03
N VAL A 373 14.28 13.53 -2.02
CA VAL A 373 13.26 14.57 -1.89
C VAL A 373 12.26 14.23 -0.78
N ALA A 374 11.83 12.96 -0.65
CA ALA A 374 10.98 12.53 0.46
C ALA A 374 11.66 12.76 1.82
N THR A 375 12.95 12.44 1.95
CA THR A 375 13.73 12.71 3.16
C THR A 375 13.73 14.20 3.49
N LEU A 376 13.99 15.05 2.49
CA LEU A 376 13.99 16.51 2.67
C LEU A 376 12.61 17.05 3.06
N THR A 377 11.51 16.47 2.53
CA THR A 377 10.16 16.88 2.94
C THR A 377 9.85 16.47 4.38
N PHE A 378 10.29 15.31 4.85
CA PHE A 378 10.18 14.93 6.27
C PHE A 378 10.96 15.89 7.17
N ILE A 379 12.16 16.29 6.77
CA ILE A 379 12.94 17.33 7.46
C ILE A 379 12.17 18.67 7.42
N GLY A 380 11.57 19.03 6.28
CA GLY A 380 10.74 20.22 6.16
C GLY A 380 9.54 20.21 7.12
N PHE A 381 8.88 19.07 7.32
CA PHE A 381 7.79 18.95 8.29
C PHE A 381 8.25 19.14 9.75
N LEU A 382 9.52 18.84 10.08
CA LEU A 382 10.08 19.11 11.43
C LEU A 382 10.16 20.62 11.75
N PHE A 383 10.28 21.47 10.75
CA PHE A 383 10.36 22.93 10.93
C PHE A 383 8.98 23.62 10.89
N LEU A 384 7.92 22.88 10.60
CA LEU A 384 6.56 23.45 10.66
C LEU A 384 6.13 23.62 12.11
N PRO A 385 5.67 24.83 12.51
CA PRO A 385 5.04 25.00 13.82
C PRO A 385 3.74 24.20 13.87
N ILE A 386 3.31 23.85 15.09
CA ILE A 386 2.06 23.08 15.27
C ILE A 386 0.85 23.83 14.70
N ASP A 387 0.90 25.15 14.80
CA ASP A 387 -0.07 26.10 14.23
C ASP A 387 0.53 26.74 12.96
N PHE A 388 0.64 25.94 11.93
CA PHE A 388 1.24 26.35 10.65
C PHE A 388 0.26 27.16 9.79
N SER A 389 0.80 28.01 8.90
CA SER A 389 0.02 28.52 7.78
C SER A 389 -0.13 27.43 6.70
N TYR A 390 -1.30 27.34 6.08
CA TYR A 390 -1.61 26.22 5.15
C TYR A 390 -0.67 26.14 3.94
N ALA A 391 -0.22 27.28 3.40
CA ALA A 391 0.55 27.30 2.17
C ALA A 391 1.89 26.51 2.25
N PRO A 392 2.78 26.68 3.25
CA PRO A 392 3.97 25.86 3.41
C PRO A 392 3.65 24.37 3.59
N PHE A 393 2.61 24.05 4.36
CA PHE A 393 2.15 22.67 4.55
C PHE A 393 1.71 22.04 3.22
N ALA A 394 0.89 22.75 2.44
CA ALA A 394 0.41 22.28 1.13
C ALA A 394 1.57 22.05 0.15
N ILE A 395 2.57 22.94 0.13
CA ILE A 395 3.76 22.81 -0.70
C ILE A 395 4.55 21.55 -0.29
N LEU A 396 4.82 21.37 1.00
CA LEU A 396 5.52 20.18 1.50
C LEU A 396 4.75 18.89 1.17
N MET A 397 3.43 18.91 1.32
CA MET A 397 2.55 17.80 0.95
C MET A 397 2.65 17.48 -0.55
N ALA A 398 2.56 18.49 -1.42
CA ALA A 398 2.67 18.32 -2.86
C ALA A 398 4.04 17.76 -3.26
N VAL A 399 5.11 18.31 -2.68
CA VAL A 399 6.49 17.84 -2.95
C VAL A 399 6.70 16.42 -2.43
N ASN A 400 6.15 16.07 -1.26
CA ASN A 400 6.18 14.70 -0.74
C ASN A 400 5.44 13.72 -1.66
N GLY A 401 4.26 14.13 -2.16
CA GLY A 401 3.52 13.36 -3.16
C GLY A 401 4.33 13.15 -4.45
N MET A 402 4.95 14.22 -4.99
CA MET A 402 5.84 14.12 -6.15
C MET A 402 7.02 13.19 -5.89
N ALA A 403 7.65 13.29 -4.73
CA ALA A 403 8.76 12.43 -4.33
C ALA A 403 8.38 10.94 -4.36
N MET A 404 7.19 10.63 -3.83
CA MET A 404 6.66 9.26 -3.85
C MET A 404 6.32 8.78 -5.26
N GLY A 405 5.79 9.65 -6.12
CA GLY A 405 5.56 9.34 -7.53
C GLY A 405 6.86 9.05 -8.28
N LEU A 406 7.89 9.89 -8.07
CA LEU A 406 9.24 9.71 -8.62
C LEU A 406 9.88 8.37 -8.22
N PHE A 407 9.56 7.86 -7.04
CA PHE A 407 10.07 6.58 -6.56
C PHE A 407 9.26 5.38 -7.05
N ALA A 408 7.94 5.40 -6.85
CA ALA A 408 7.09 4.21 -6.94
C ALA A 408 7.10 3.55 -8.32
N SER A 409 6.88 4.34 -9.39
CA SER A 409 6.78 3.84 -10.76
C SER A 409 8.12 3.29 -11.28
N PRO A 410 9.23 4.04 -11.25
CA PRO A 410 10.53 3.54 -11.69
C PRO A 410 11.04 2.36 -10.88
N ASN A 411 10.82 2.37 -9.57
CA ASN A 411 11.27 1.28 -8.69
C ASN A 411 10.55 -0.03 -9.03
N ARG A 412 9.23 0.02 -9.24
CA ARG A 412 8.44 -1.16 -9.60
C ARG A 412 8.83 -1.72 -10.97
N ALA A 413 9.03 -0.85 -11.96
CA ALA A 413 9.52 -1.26 -13.27
C ALA A 413 10.89 -1.94 -13.18
N ALA A 414 11.83 -1.37 -12.42
CA ALA A 414 13.15 -1.95 -12.25
C ALA A 414 13.14 -3.31 -11.54
N ILE A 415 12.28 -3.50 -10.52
CA ILE A 415 12.11 -4.80 -9.85
C ILE A 415 11.62 -5.84 -10.87
N MET A 416 10.61 -5.51 -11.67
CA MET A 416 10.04 -6.45 -12.64
C MET A 416 11.01 -6.77 -13.79
N ASN A 417 11.72 -5.78 -14.29
CA ASN A 417 12.70 -5.94 -15.39
C ASN A 417 13.95 -6.71 -14.96
N SER A 418 14.21 -6.83 -13.65
CA SER A 418 15.32 -7.64 -13.13
C SER A 418 15.04 -9.15 -13.11
N LEU A 419 13.79 -9.54 -13.36
CA LEU A 419 13.34 -10.93 -13.26
C LEU A 419 13.15 -11.58 -14.64
N PRO A 420 13.42 -12.90 -14.75
CA PRO A 420 13.03 -13.67 -15.92
C PRO A 420 11.51 -13.57 -16.16
N PRO A 421 11.03 -13.59 -17.41
CA PRO A 421 9.62 -13.44 -17.74
C PRO A 421 8.68 -14.41 -17.01
N ASP A 422 9.11 -15.67 -16.84
CA ASP A 422 8.38 -16.74 -16.13
C ASP A 422 8.28 -16.53 -14.61
N GLN A 423 9.11 -15.64 -14.02
CA GLN A 423 9.18 -15.38 -12.58
C GLN A 423 8.62 -13.98 -12.19
N ARG A 424 8.28 -13.15 -13.17
CA ARG A 424 7.74 -11.79 -12.92
C ARG A 424 6.46 -11.82 -12.07
N GLY A 425 5.57 -12.79 -12.30
CA GLY A 425 4.35 -12.97 -11.51
C GLY A 425 4.62 -13.27 -10.03
N ALA A 426 5.53 -14.21 -9.76
CA ALA A 426 5.95 -14.53 -8.39
C ALA A 426 6.64 -13.34 -7.70
N GLY A 427 7.53 -12.64 -8.43
CA GLY A 427 8.21 -11.46 -7.92
C GLY A 427 7.26 -10.29 -7.62
N ALA A 428 6.25 -10.08 -8.45
CA ALA A 428 5.21 -9.07 -8.22
C ALA A 428 4.40 -9.37 -6.95
N GLY A 429 3.99 -10.64 -6.77
CA GLY A 429 3.28 -11.09 -5.57
C GLY A 429 4.11 -10.88 -4.30
N MET A 430 5.38 -11.29 -4.32
CA MET A 430 6.30 -11.07 -3.19
C MET A 430 6.46 -9.59 -2.85
N SER A 431 6.70 -8.75 -3.86
CA SER A 431 6.84 -7.30 -3.66
C SER A 431 5.56 -6.68 -3.09
N GLY A 432 4.39 -7.15 -3.51
CA GLY A 432 3.09 -6.71 -2.99
C GLY A 432 2.91 -7.05 -1.51
N VAL A 433 3.27 -8.28 -1.09
CA VAL A 433 3.21 -8.68 0.33
C VAL A 433 4.14 -7.83 1.19
N PHE A 434 5.39 -7.64 0.74
CA PHE A 434 6.34 -6.80 1.47
C PHE A 434 5.83 -5.38 1.64
N GLN A 435 5.25 -4.81 0.59
CA GLN A 435 4.70 -3.46 0.62
C GLN A 435 3.51 -3.35 1.57
N ASN A 436 2.56 -4.30 1.51
CA ASN A 436 1.39 -4.30 2.38
C ASN A 436 1.75 -4.56 3.84
N ALA A 437 2.61 -5.55 4.12
CA ALA A 437 3.09 -5.82 5.47
C ALA A 437 3.85 -4.63 6.06
N ALA A 438 4.71 -3.99 5.25
CA ALA A 438 5.43 -2.79 5.65
C ALA A 438 4.50 -1.62 5.97
N MET A 439 3.41 -1.45 5.22
CA MET A 439 2.42 -0.39 5.44
C MET A 439 1.68 -0.59 6.76
N VAL A 440 1.29 -1.83 7.06
CA VAL A 440 0.63 -2.18 8.33
C VAL A 440 1.58 -1.98 9.51
N LEU A 441 2.82 -2.46 9.42
CA LEU A 441 3.85 -2.26 10.44
C LEU A 441 4.16 -0.77 10.64
N SER A 442 4.26 0.00 9.56
CA SER A 442 4.49 1.43 9.59
C SER A 442 3.45 2.15 10.44
N MET A 443 2.16 1.85 10.24
CA MET A 443 1.09 2.46 11.01
C MET A 443 1.28 2.22 12.52
N GLY A 444 1.60 0.99 12.92
CA GLY A 444 1.90 0.66 14.32
C GLY A 444 3.13 1.39 14.87
N ILE A 445 4.21 1.45 14.09
CA ILE A 445 5.46 2.12 14.47
C ILE A 445 5.24 3.63 14.64
N PHE A 446 4.63 4.29 13.65
CA PHE A 446 4.37 5.74 13.72
C PHE A 446 3.49 6.09 14.91
N PHE A 447 2.46 5.27 15.16
CA PHE A 447 1.60 5.43 16.33
C PHE A 447 2.40 5.35 17.64
N THR A 448 3.24 4.32 17.76
CA THR A 448 4.11 4.11 18.91
C THR A 448 5.03 5.31 19.16
N LEU A 449 5.70 5.77 18.10
CA LEU A 449 6.65 6.89 18.19
C LEU A 449 5.93 8.18 18.60
N MET A 450 4.75 8.44 18.04
CA MET A 450 3.95 9.59 18.39
C MET A 450 3.48 9.53 19.85
N ILE A 451 2.94 8.40 20.30
CA ILE A 451 2.52 8.21 21.69
C ILE A 451 3.70 8.35 22.66
N SER A 452 4.88 7.85 22.29
CA SER A 452 6.09 7.98 23.09
C SER A 452 6.51 9.45 23.29
N GLY A 453 6.46 10.24 22.22
CA GLY A 453 6.72 11.68 22.29
C GLY A 453 5.69 12.42 23.15
N ILE A 454 4.41 12.13 22.96
CA ILE A 454 3.34 12.71 23.78
C ILE A 454 3.55 12.34 25.25
N ALA A 455 3.86 11.09 25.57
CA ALA A 455 4.03 10.60 26.93
C ALA A 455 5.10 11.35 27.72
N SER A 456 6.14 11.80 27.06
CA SER A 456 7.29 12.49 27.68
C SER A 456 6.95 13.89 28.21
N VAL A 457 5.98 14.57 27.60
CA VAL A 457 5.69 16.01 27.85
C VAL A 457 4.29 16.23 28.42
N LEU A 458 3.33 15.36 28.08
CA LEU A 458 1.91 15.49 28.43
C LEU A 458 1.64 15.75 29.93
N PRO A 459 2.26 15.02 30.89
CA PRO A 459 1.96 15.25 32.31
C PRO A 459 2.29 16.68 32.77
N ARG A 460 3.42 17.23 32.31
CA ARG A 460 3.84 18.58 32.67
C ARG A 460 2.93 19.64 32.02
N THR A 461 2.52 19.42 30.78
CA THR A 461 1.67 20.36 30.04
C THR A 461 0.25 20.38 30.61
N LEU A 462 -0.33 19.21 30.90
CA LEU A 462 -1.65 19.12 31.57
C LEU A 462 -1.60 19.78 32.95
N TYR A 463 -0.62 19.45 33.79
CA TYR A 463 -0.50 20.02 35.13
C TYR A 463 -0.42 21.57 35.06
N ARG A 464 0.50 22.12 34.26
CA ARG A 464 0.68 23.58 34.13
C ARG A 464 -0.57 24.27 33.60
N GLY A 465 -1.22 23.69 32.57
CA GLY A 465 -2.43 24.26 31.98
C GLY A 465 -3.61 24.26 32.95
N LEU A 466 -3.75 23.21 33.76
CA LEU A 466 -4.81 23.12 34.77
C LEU A 466 -4.58 24.09 35.94
N VAL A 467 -3.36 24.16 36.44
CA VAL A 467 -3.00 25.10 37.53
C VAL A 467 -3.15 26.57 37.07
N ALA A 468 -2.82 26.88 35.82
CA ALA A 468 -3.04 28.21 35.23
C ALA A 468 -4.52 28.59 35.20
N GLN A 469 -5.43 27.63 35.21
CA GLN A 469 -6.88 27.83 35.30
C GLN A 469 -7.41 27.68 36.74
N HIS A 470 -6.55 27.81 37.74
CA HIS A 470 -6.89 27.77 39.18
C HIS A 470 -7.43 26.41 39.66
N VAL A 471 -7.19 25.30 38.92
CA VAL A 471 -7.51 23.95 39.40
C VAL A 471 -6.63 23.60 40.59
N PRO A 472 -7.17 23.04 41.68
CA PRO A 472 -6.37 22.62 42.85
C PRO A 472 -5.23 21.68 42.43
N ALA A 473 -4.02 21.89 43.01
CA ALA A 473 -2.81 21.14 42.61
C ALA A 473 -2.99 19.62 42.75
N ALA A 474 -3.69 19.13 43.76
CA ALA A 474 -3.97 17.69 43.92
C ALA A 474 -4.80 17.13 42.74
N THR A 475 -5.86 17.85 42.34
CA THR A 475 -6.69 17.47 41.19
C THR A 475 -5.91 17.59 39.87
N ALA A 476 -5.14 18.66 39.70
CA ALA A 476 -4.30 18.86 38.53
C ALA A 476 -3.25 17.72 38.39
N THR A 477 -2.66 17.27 39.51
CA THR A 477 -1.74 16.11 39.52
C THR A 477 -2.47 14.84 39.12
N ALA A 478 -3.66 14.56 39.65
CA ALA A 478 -4.42 13.37 39.31
C ALA A 478 -4.77 13.33 37.79
N VAL A 479 -5.23 14.47 37.25
CA VAL A 479 -5.60 14.58 35.82
C VAL A 479 -4.36 14.56 34.91
N SER A 480 -3.20 15.04 35.39
CA SER A 480 -1.95 15.03 34.59
C SER A 480 -1.43 13.64 34.24
N HIS A 481 -1.86 12.60 34.98
CA HIS A 481 -1.53 11.22 34.70
C HIS A 481 -2.46 10.54 33.69
N LEU A 482 -3.28 11.32 32.96
CA LEU A 482 -4.10 10.77 31.87
C LEU A 482 -3.24 10.05 30.84
N PRO A 483 -3.58 8.80 30.46
CA PRO A 483 -2.79 8.05 29.50
C PRO A 483 -2.66 8.80 28.16
N PRO A 484 -1.47 8.85 27.57
CA PRO A 484 -1.22 9.59 26.32
C PRO A 484 -2.10 9.15 25.16
N ILE A 485 -2.33 7.83 25.05
CA ILE A 485 -3.20 7.27 24.00
C ILE A 485 -4.65 7.75 24.15
N THR A 486 -5.15 7.81 25.38
CA THR A 486 -6.49 8.30 25.70
C THR A 486 -6.63 9.79 25.33
N SER A 487 -5.62 10.59 25.67
CA SER A 487 -5.59 12.02 25.36
C SER A 487 -5.61 12.28 23.86
N LEU A 488 -4.81 11.53 23.11
CA LEU A 488 -4.72 11.64 21.66
C LEU A 488 -6.07 11.33 21.00
N PHE A 489 -6.72 10.24 21.42
CA PHE A 489 -8.02 9.85 20.85
C PHE A 489 -9.15 10.76 21.29
N ALA A 490 -9.14 11.26 22.54
CA ALA A 490 -10.10 12.27 22.96
C ALA A 490 -10.04 13.52 22.06
N SER A 491 -8.84 13.99 21.73
CA SER A 491 -8.65 15.11 20.80
C SER A 491 -9.14 14.80 19.40
N LEU A 492 -8.76 13.66 18.83
CA LEU A 492 -9.21 13.23 17.50
C LEU A 492 -10.74 13.15 17.40
N LEU A 493 -11.39 12.65 18.45
CA LEU A 493 -12.85 12.52 18.51
C LEU A 493 -13.56 13.84 18.82
N GLY A 494 -12.81 14.93 19.00
CA GLY A 494 -13.36 16.22 19.38
C GLY A 494 -13.99 16.25 20.78
N TYR A 495 -13.53 15.37 21.65
CA TYR A 495 -14.02 15.24 23.01
C TYR A 495 -13.13 16.02 23.98
N ASN A 496 -13.70 16.99 24.68
CA ASN A 496 -13.00 17.65 25.79
C ASN A 496 -13.24 16.85 27.08
N PRO A 497 -12.22 16.12 27.60
CA PRO A 497 -12.38 15.28 28.76
C PRO A 497 -12.41 16.06 30.08
N MET A 498 -12.06 17.36 30.08
CA MET A 498 -11.83 18.15 31.29
C MET A 498 -13.07 18.22 32.19
N ALA A 499 -14.25 18.43 31.61
CA ALA A 499 -15.49 18.46 32.39
C ALA A 499 -15.77 17.15 33.13
N LYS A 500 -15.48 16.01 32.52
CA LYS A 500 -15.66 14.67 33.13
C LYS A 500 -14.56 14.36 34.15
N LEU A 501 -13.31 14.74 33.86
CA LEU A 501 -12.16 14.44 34.73
C LEU A 501 -12.12 15.31 35.98
N LEU A 502 -12.49 16.58 35.87
CA LEU A 502 -12.54 17.51 37.00
C LEU A 502 -13.79 17.30 37.87
N GLY A 503 -14.88 16.87 37.26
CA GLY A 503 -16.15 16.70 37.92
C GLY A 503 -16.90 18.01 38.23
N PRO A 504 -18.22 17.96 38.45
CA PRO A 504 -19.04 19.14 38.69
C PRO A 504 -18.65 19.89 39.97
N SER A 505 -18.18 19.19 40.99
CA SER A 505 -17.79 19.81 42.28
C SER A 505 -16.57 20.73 42.12
N VAL A 506 -15.53 20.30 41.38
CA VAL A 506 -14.34 21.13 41.15
C VAL A 506 -14.70 22.31 40.26
N LEU A 507 -15.44 22.08 39.18
CA LEU A 507 -15.83 23.14 38.23
C LEU A 507 -16.68 24.23 38.91
N ALA A 508 -17.56 23.87 39.87
CA ALA A 508 -18.40 24.83 40.57
C ALA A 508 -17.63 25.77 41.54
N HIS A 509 -16.43 25.34 41.98
CA HIS A 509 -15.59 26.15 42.86
C HIS A 509 -14.54 26.97 42.13
N LEU A 510 -14.43 26.84 40.79
CA LEU A 510 -13.52 27.65 39.99
C LEU A 510 -14.12 28.99 39.62
N PRO A 511 -13.30 30.04 39.34
CA PRO A 511 -13.77 31.26 38.73
C PRO A 511 -14.56 30.96 37.46
N ALA A 512 -15.67 31.65 37.22
CA ALA A 512 -16.57 31.41 36.09
C ALA A 512 -15.82 31.42 34.73
N HIS A 513 -14.86 32.34 34.58
CA HIS A 513 -14.00 32.41 33.39
C HIS A 513 -13.18 31.12 33.21
N SER A 514 -12.51 30.62 34.26
CA SER A 514 -11.71 29.40 34.23
C SER A 514 -12.56 28.15 33.94
N ALA A 515 -13.74 28.05 34.57
CA ALA A 515 -14.68 26.95 34.30
C ALA A 515 -15.14 26.95 32.83
N HIS A 516 -15.44 28.16 32.26
CA HIS A 516 -15.80 28.29 30.86
C HIS A 516 -14.64 27.91 29.92
N VAL A 517 -13.41 28.36 30.21
CA VAL A 517 -12.21 28.01 29.43
C VAL A 517 -11.97 26.51 29.48
N LEU A 518 -11.97 25.88 30.64
CA LEU A 518 -11.74 24.44 30.83
C LEU A 518 -12.75 23.56 30.10
N SER A 519 -14.02 23.98 30.07
CA SER A 519 -15.10 23.28 29.36
C SER A 519 -15.14 23.63 27.87
N GLY A 520 -14.40 24.66 27.46
CA GLY A 520 -14.33 25.13 26.07
C GLY A 520 -13.70 24.09 25.12
N ARG A 521 -14.16 24.11 23.87
CA ARG A 521 -13.72 23.12 22.85
C ARG A 521 -12.25 23.27 22.43
N GLN A 522 -11.65 24.44 22.58
CA GLN A 522 -10.28 24.73 22.16
C GLN A 522 -9.25 24.45 23.25
N PHE A 523 -9.66 24.40 24.53
CA PHE A 523 -8.74 24.24 25.65
C PHE A 523 -7.90 22.96 25.54
N PHE A 524 -8.57 21.82 25.33
CA PHE A 524 -7.88 20.54 25.28
C PHE A 524 -6.97 20.37 24.07
N PRO A 525 -7.38 20.72 22.83
CA PRO A 525 -6.46 20.77 21.69
C PRO A 525 -5.25 21.69 21.89
N THR A 526 -5.43 22.86 22.52
CA THR A 526 -4.32 23.79 22.85
C THR A 526 -3.32 23.15 23.80
N LEU A 527 -3.78 22.45 24.83
CA LEU A 527 -2.89 21.74 25.76
C LEU A 527 -2.12 20.58 25.09
N LEU A 528 -2.76 19.90 24.16
CA LEU A 528 -2.14 18.81 23.43
C LEU A 528 -1.20 19.26 22.32
N ALA A 529 -1.27 20.50 21.88
CA ALA A 529 -0.48 21.00 20.75
C ALA A 529 1.03 20.74 20.94
N THR A 530 1.62 21.13 22.09
CA THR A 530 3.04 20.91 22.37
C THR A 530 3.42 19.42 22.48
N PRO A 531 2.76 18.58 23.31
CA PRO A 531 3.03 17.15 23.34
C PRO A 531 2.88 16.47 21.99
N PHE A 532 1.91 16.89 21.19
CA PHE A 532 1.69 16.35 19.86
C PHE A 532 2.82 16.73 18.90
N SER A 533 3.31 17.97 18.96
CA SER A 533 4.47 18.43 18.17
C SER A 533 5.71 17.58 18.45
N ASP A 534 5.98 17.28 19.72
CA ASP A 534 7.12 16.41 20.09
C ASP A 534 6.93 14.98 19.55
N GLY A 535 5.71 14.47 19.61
CA GLY A 535 5.37 13.17 19.00
C GLY A 535 5.57 13.16 17.47
N LEU A 536 5.12 14.22 16.78
CA LEU A 536 5.33 14.39 15.35
C LEU A 536 6.82 14.48 15.00
N ALA A 537 7.61 15.21 15.79
CA ALA A 537 9.04 15.35 15.56
C ALA A 537 9.76 13.99 15.58
N ILE A 538 9.46 13.13 16.54
CA ILE A 538 10.00 11.76 16.60
C ILE A 538 9.55 10.95 15.38
N ALA A 539 8.27 11.01 15.03
CA ALA A 539 7.71 10.26 13.92
C ALA A 539 8.28 10.72 12.56
N PHE A 540 8.40 12.04 12.35
CA PHE A 540 8.99 12.59 11.11
C PHE A 540 10.49 12.30 11.01
N THR A 541 11.23 12.35 12.11
CA THR A 541 12.64 11.96 12.15
C THR A 541 12.80 10.49 11.73
N PHE A 542 11.97 9.60 12.26
CA PHE A 542 11.96 8.20 11.84
C PHE A 542 11.63 8.04 10.34
N GLY A 543 10.61 8.76 9.84
CA GLY A 543 10.25 8.77 8.43
C GLY A 543 11.40 9.26 7.54
N ALA A 544 12.10 10.33 7.94
CA ALA A 544 13.29 10.84 7.27
C ALA A 544 14.40 9.79 7.19
N ILE A 545 14.71 9.13 8.31
CA ILE A 545 15.72 8.07 8.36
C ILE A 545 15.32 6.90 7.45
N ALA A 546 14.08 6.44 7.52
CA ALA A 546 13.59 5.35 6.67
C ALA A 546 13.69 5.69 5.18
N CYS A 547 13.31 6.91 4.76
CA CYS A 547 13.44 7.39 3.40
C CYS A 547 14.91 7.56 2.96
N ALA A 548 15.79 8.02 3.85
CA ALA A 548 17.23 8.12 3.57
C ALA A 548 17.85 6.72 3.35
N LEU A 549 17.49 5.75 4.18
CA LEU A 549 17.91 4.35 3.99
C LEU A 549 17.31 3.75 2.70
N ALA A 550 16.07 4.11 2.32
CA ALA A 550 15.48 3.72 1.05
C ALA A 550 16.23 4.32 -0.15
N ALA A 551 16.67 5.59 -0.04
CA ALA A 551 17.52 6.23 -1.04
C ALA A 551 18.85 5.49 -1.20
N LEU A 552 19.50 5.14 -0.09
CA LEU A 552 20.75 4.36 -0.08
C LEU A 552 20.55 2.98 -0.74
N ALA A 553 19.49 2.26 -0.36
CA ALA A 553 19.15 0.98 -0.98
C ALA A 553 18.91 1.13 -2.50
N SER A 554 18.25 2.23 -2.93
CA SER A 554 18.05 2.54 -4.35
C SER A 554 19.36 2.80 -5.09
N VAL A 555 20.33 3.50 -4.48
CA VAL A 555 21.67 3.71 -5.04
C VAL A 555 22.42 2.40 -5.21
N LEU A 556 22.32 1.48 -4.23
CA LEU A 556 23.01 0.19 -4.23
C LEU A 556 22.46 -0.82 -5.25
N ARG A 557 21.36 -0.51 -5.94
CA ARG A 557 20.74 -1.36 -6.97
C ARG A 557 21.69 -1.73 -8.13
N GLY A 558 22.65 -0.89 -8.46
CA GLY A 558 23.54 -1.06 -9.62
C GLY A 558 23.01 -0.39 -10.88
N GLN A 559 23.63 -0.74 -12.04
CA GLN A 559 23.25 -0.21 -13.35
C GLN A 559 21.95 -0.86 -13.86
N LYS A 560 21.44 -0.36 -15.02
CA LYS A 560 20.24 -0.91 -15.68
C LYS A 560 20.49 -2.40 -15.96
N TYR A 561 19.73 -3.26 -15.32
CA TYR A 561 19.79 -4.70 -15.51
C TYR A 561 18.60 -5.11 -16.39
N VAL A 562 18.91 -5.76 -17.52
CA VAL A 562 17.92 -6.40 -18.39
C VAL A 562 18.30 -7.88 -18.45
N HIS A 563 17.36 -8.78 -18.28
CA HIS A 563 17.66 -10.21 -18.33
C HIS A 563 18.19 -10.60 -19.72
N ALA A 564 19.31 -11.34 -19.76
CA ALA A 564 20.02 -11.67 -20.99
C ALA A 564 19.17 -12.41 -22.07
N ALA A 565 18.07 -13.05 -21.68
CA ALA A 565 17.13 -13.70 -22.60
C ALA A 565 16.31 -12.72 -23.46
N GLU A 566 16.27 -11.42 -23.14
CA GLU A 566 15.61 -10.38 -23.94
C GLU A 566 16.61 -9.57 -24.79
N ALA A 567 17.90 -9.80 -24.67
CA ALA A 567 18.91 -9.26 -25.54
C ALA A 567 18.86 -10.03 -26.87
N VAL A 568 18.04 -9.56 -27.82
CA VAL A 568 18.13 -10.03 -29.21
C VAL A 568 19.57 -9.79 -29.66
N PRO A 569 20.32 -10.82 -30.12
CA PRO A 569 21.66 -10.60 -30.63
C PRO A 569 21.61 -9.57 -31.75
N ALA A 570 22.47 -8.58 -31.69
CA ALA A 570 22.54 -7.49 -32.71
C ALA A 570 22.79 -8.00 -34.14
N GLY A 571 22.98 -9.33 -34.33
CA GLY A 571 23.12 -9.98 -35.64
C GLY A 571 21.79 -10.24 -36.38
N ASP A 572 20.66 -10.41 -35.67
CA ASP A 572 19.38 -10.72 -36.35
C ASP A 572 18.55 -9.48 -36.70
N ALA A 573 18.92 -8.30 -36.21
CA ALA A 573 18.28 -7.05 -36.59
C ALA A 573 18.60 -6.65 -38.05
N ALA A 574 19.71 -7.13 -38.63
CA ALA A 574 20.05 -6.89 -40.02
C ALA A 574 19.23 -7.77 -41.00
N GLY A 575 18.75 -8.94 -40.54
CA GLY A 575 17.91 -9.83 -41.36
C GLY A 575 16.44 -9.41 -41.44
N LEU A 576 15.92 -8.71 -40.43
CA LEU A 576 14.52 -8.24 -40.40
C LEU A 576 14.28 -6.94 -41.18
N VAL A 577 15.33 -6.14 -41.44
CA VAL A 577 15.23 -4.93 -42.26
C VAL A 577 15.19 -5.25 -43.78
N VAL A 578 15.71 -6.42 -44.17
CA VAL A 578 15.69 -6.86 -45.58
C VAL A 578 14.34 -7.49 -45.97
N ALA A 579 13.56 -8.02 -44.99
CA ALA A 579 12.25 -8.63 -45.26
C ALA A 579 11.08 -7.64 -45.29
N ALA A 580 11.26 -6.40 -44.82
CA ALA A 580 10.24 -5.34 -44.81
C ALA A 580 10.32 -4.37 -45.99
N GLY A 581 11.18 -4.63 -46.95
CA GLY A 581 11.53 -3.74 -48.06
C GLY A 581 10.90 -4.08 -49.42
N VAL A 582 9.70 -4.71 -49.46
CA VAL A 582 8.96 -4.86 -50.73
C VAL A 582 7.50 -4.51 -50.48
N ALA A 583 7.14 -3.28 -50.70
CA ALA A 583 5.88 -2.77 -51.23
C ALA A 583 5.71 -1.26 -50.94
N THR A 584 6.22 -0.38 -51.78
CA THR A 584 5.54 0.86 -52.18
C THR A 584 6.06 1.26 -53.53
N ASP A 585 5.20 1.11 -54.52
CA ASP A 585 5.26 1.78 -55.82
C ASP A 585 5.12 3.30 -55.65
N GLU A 586 5.96 4.07 -56.30
CA GLU A 586 5.69 5.03 -57.38
C GLU A 586 6.72 6.16 -57.43
N PRO A 587 6.75 6.98 -58.51
CA PRO A 587 7.92 7.00 -59.40
C PRO A 587 8.59 8.40 -59.57
N VAL A 588 9.71 8.33 -60.30
CA VAL A 588 10.24 9.33 -61.27
C VAL A 588 10.67 10.71 -60.76
N LEU A 589 11.93 11.02 -60.90
CA LEU A 589 12.47 11.96 -61.92
C LEU A 589 14.02 12.06 -61.92
N ALA A 590 14.51 11.87 -63.05
CA ALA A 590 15.78 12.12 -63.76
C ALA A 590 16.79 13.10 -63.14
N GLY A 591 18.09 12.76 -63.34
CA GLY A 591 19.09 13.78 -63.54
C GLY A 591 20.56 13.36 -63.35
N ARG A 592 21.20 12.84 -64.40
CA ARG A 592 22.62 13.05 -64.85
C ARG A 592 23.75 12.77 -63.84
N SER A 593 24.54 11.79 -64.08
CA SER A 593 25.66 11.57 -64.99
C SER A 593 27.05 11.73 -64.37
N VAL A 594 27.93 10.82 -64.84
CA VAL A 594 29.37 10.91 -65.05
C VAL A 594 30.30 10.27 -64.00
N GLY A 595 31.00 9.20 -64.46
CA GLY A 595 32.37 8.96 -64.10
C GLY A 595 32.74 7.53 -63.67
N THR A 596 32.93 6.65 -64.66
CA THR A 596 33.85 5.50 -64.63
C THR A 596 35.28 5.99 -64.77
N PRO A 597 36.36 5.18 -64.72
CA PRO A 597 36.54 3.72 -64.64
C PRO A 597 37.84 3.30 -63.89
N VAL A 598 38.20 1.98 -64.11
CA VAL A 598 39.55 1.35 -64.04
C VAL A 598 39.90 0.79 -62.64
N GLY A 599 40.30 -0.43 -62.47
CA GLY A 599 40.63 -1.57 -63.28
C GLY A 599 41.47 -2.59 -62.54
N VAL A 600 41.36 -3.81 -62.98
CA VAL A 600 42.43 -4.78 -63.19
C VAL A 600 42.87 -5.73 -62.09
N ALA A 601 42.58 -6.99 -62.33
CA ALA A 601 43.42 -8.20 -62.28
C ALA A 601 43.78 -8.73 -60.85
N GLY A 602 43.79 -10.00 -60.58
CA GLY A 602 43.82 -11.22 -61.38
C GLY A 602 44.20 -12.40 -60.51
N VAL A 603 43.86 -13.54 -61.09
CA VAL A 603 44.59 -14.79 -61.09
C VAL A 603 44.50 -15.72 -59.82
N ALA A 604 43.71 -16.72 -59.91
CA ALA A 604 43.98 -18.16 -60.25
C ALA A 604 44.41 -19.07 -59.11
N GLY A 605 43.74 -20.21 -59.06
CA GLY A 605 44.37 -21.50 -58.95
C GLY A 605 43.82 -22.45 -57.93
N GLY A 606 43.07 -23.44 -58.38
CA GLY A 606 43.29 -24.89 -58.33
C GLY A 606 42.89 -25.54 -56.98
N GLY A 607 42.10 -26.53 -56.90
CA GLY A 607 41.86 -27.68 -57.68
C GLY A 607 41.70 -28.87 -56.77
N SER A 608 40.72 -29.70 -57.08
CA SER A 608 40.70 -31.17 -56.92
C SER A 608 40.09 -31.82 -55.68
N ARG A 609 38.85 -32.31 -55.80
CA ARG A 609 38.43 -33.73 -55.84
C ARG A 609 38.80 -34.62 -54.63
N TYR A 610 37.82 -35.23 -53.93
CA TYR A 610 37.42 -36.64 -54.02
C TYR A 610 36.33 -36.95 -52.95
N ALA A 611 35.25 -37.55 -53.37
CA ALA A 611 34.31 -38.37 -52.62
C ALA A 611 34.60 -39.84 -53.07
N PRO A 612 33.86 -40.86 -52.63
CA PRO A 612 33.16 -41.25 -51.41
C PRO A 612 33.66 -42.60 -50.84
N ASP A 613 33.08 -43.14 -49.77
CA ASP A 613 32.61 -44.56 -49.63
C ASP A 613 32.07 -44.86 -48.19
N GLU A 614 30.86 -45.34 -48.17
CA GLU A 614 30.28 -46.27 -47.15
C GLU A 614 30.74 -47.71 -47.49
N PRO A 615 30.46 -48.80 -46.73
CA PRO A 615 29.57 -49.06 -45.57
C PRO A 615 30.11 -50.10 -44.57
N GLY A 616 29.35 -50.47 -43.51
CA GLY A 616 29.51 -51.78 -42.83
C GLY A 616 29.11 -51.78 -41.34
N GLY A 617 27.92 -52.27 -41.01
CA GLY A 617 27.65 -52.87 -39.71
C GLY A 617 28.06 -54.36 -39.74
N PRO A 618 27.62 -55.27 -38.81
CA PRO A 618 26.87 -55.12 -37.59
C PRO A 618 27.37 -55.97 -36.38
N SER A 619 26.55 -56.03 -35.33
CA SER A 619 26.48 -57.20 -34.36
C SER A 619 27.04 -56.99 -32.94
N GLY A 620 26.19 -57.27 -31.95
CA GLY A 620 26.43 -58.17 -30.84
C GLY A 620 25.99 -57.60 -29.49
N GLY A 621 24.79 -57.91 -28.98
CA GLY A 621 24.54 -57.98 -27.53
C GLY A 621 25.12 -59.31 -26.96
N PRO A 622 24.82 -59.72 -25.73
CA PRO A 622 24.01 -59.15 -24.65
C PRO A 622 24.57 -59.30 -23.22
N ALA A 623 23.82 -58.91 -22.24
CA ALA A 623 23.57 -59.51 -20.90
C ALA A 623 24.41 -59.14 -19.68
N THR A 624 23.61 -58.84 -18.64
CA THR A 624 23.75 -59.20 -17.20
C THR A 624 24.83 -58.45 -16.38
N THR A 625 24.51 -57.76 -15.45
CA THR A 625 23.84 -57.93 -14.15
C THR A 625 23.40 -56.58 -13.57
#